data_d5549bdd217e207f84c14d6017c6a714
#
_entry.id   d5549bdd217e207f84c14d6017c6a714
#
_cell.length_a   1.000
_cell.length_b   1.000
_cell.length_c   1.000
_cell.angle_alpha   90.00
_cell.angle_beta   90.00
_cell.angle_gamma   90.00
#
_symmetry.space_group_name_H-M   'P 1'
#
loop_
_entity.id
_entity.type
_entity.pdbx_description
1 polymer ?
#
loop_
_entity_poly.entity_id
_entity_poly.type
_entity_poly.pdbx_seq_one_letter_code
_entity_poly.pdbx_strand_id
1 'polypeptide(L)'
;RQIDYAIGDVTHLSALFPQMLERLRKTGRGGWLDQEMERLADPANYVNDPEQSWKRIRVAGRKPELLGRLKAVASWREREAQNKNLPRGRIIKDETMADIAAHPPRNQADLAKVRGLSPAWAANDIGGRLMSVLAGAEPLPADEMPPREDKKPGLGKEGALVADLLKLLLKIRSREINVAARLLARSEELELLAAGQRTGLPILEDWRFDQFGRDALALVEGKLAFAVLDGKLCMTRTSDEQSG
;
A
#
# COMPACT_ATOMS: atom_id res chain seq x y z
N ARG A 1 12.45 -33.31 1.78
CA ARG A 1 12.20 -32.31 2.83
C ARG A 1 11.40 -31.10 2.31
N GLN A 2 11.84 -30.38 1.24
CA GLN A 2 11.06 -29.26 0.67
C GLN A 2 9.78 -29.73 -0.01
N ILE A 3 9.83 -30.84 -0.72
CA ILE A 3 8.66 -31.43 -1.37
C ILE A 3 7.68 -31.97 -0.30
N ASP A 4 8.15 -32.59 0.75
CA ASP A 4 7.32 -33.12 1.84
C ASP A 4 6.60 -31.96 2.57
N TYR A 5 7.28 -30.83 2.76
CA TYR A 5 6.68 -29.61 3.31
C TYR A 5 5.58 -29.09 2.40
N ALA A 6 5.85 -28.95 1.09
CA ALA A 6 4.88 -28.46 0.12
C ALA A 6 3.64 -29.38 0.00
N ILE A 7 3.85 -30.72 0.05
CA ILE A 7 2.75 -31.70 0.09
C ILE A 7 1.92 -31.51 1.36
N GLY A 8 2.58 -31.31 2.51
CA GLY A 8 1.89 -31.06 3.79
C GLY A 8 0.98 -29.82 3.72
N ASP A 9 1.47 -28.72 3.18
CA ASP A 9 0.68 -27.48 3.02
C ASP A 9 -0.56 -27.72 2.17
N VAL A 10 -0.44 -28.39 1.02
CA VAL A 10 -1.56 -28.73 0.15
C VAL A 10 -2.56 -29.66 0.84
N THR A 11 -2.08 -30.68 1.52
CA THR A 11 -2.93 -31.68 2.22
C THR A 11 -3.77 -31.01 3.32
N HIS A 12 -3.16 -30.16 4.13
CA HIS A 12 -3.87 -29.42 5.17
C HIS A 12 -4.86 -28.42 4.61
N LEU A 13 -4.48 -27.69 3.56
CA LEU A 13 -5.37 -26.74 2.91
C LEU A 13 -6.57 -27.45 2.26
N SER A 14 -6.37 -28.61 1.61
CA SER A 14 -7.45 -29.40 1.00
C SER A 14 -8.50 -29.86 2.02
N ALA A 15 -8.09 -30.13 3.26
CA ALA A 15 -9.02 -30.49 4.34
C ALA A 15 -9.79 -29.29 4.89
N LEU A 16 -9.14 -28.13 4.99
CA LEU A 16 -9.73 -26.90 5.55
C LEU A 16 -10.61 -26.14 4.55
N PHE A 17 -10.20 -26.07 3.30
CA PHE A 17 -10.85 -25.25 2.27
C PHE A 17 -12.36 -25.52 2.10
N PRO A 18 -12.85 -26.77 2.00
CA PRO A 18 -14.27 -27.04 1.88
C PRO A 18 -15.07 -26.52 3.08
N GLN A 19 -14.52 -26.64 4.29
CA GLN A 19 -15.18 -26.17 5.52
C GLN A 19 -15.29 -24.65 5.55
N MET A 20 -14.21 -23.95 5.13
CA MET A 20 -14.21 -22.49 5.04
C MET A 20 -15.21 -22.01 3.96
N LEU A 21 -15.24 -22.67 2.80
CA LEU A 21 -16.14 -22.34 1.71
C LEU A 21 -17.60 -22.52 2.13
N GLU A 22 -17.93 -23.61 2.80
CA GLU A 22 -19.27 -23.86 3.32
C GLU A 22 -19.67 -22.80 4.36
N ARG A 23 -18.76 -22.38 5.22
CA ARG A 23 -18.99 -21.29 6.19
C ARG A 23 -19.25 -19.95 5.48
N LEU A 24 -18.50 -19.64 4.44
CA LEU A 24 -18.71 -18.43 3.63
C LEU A 24 -20.08 -18.46 2.93
N ARG A 25 -20.48 -19.59 2.38
CA ARG A 25 -21.81 -19.78 1.76
C ARG A 25 -22.93 -19.58 2.78
N LYS A 26 -22.85 -20.21 3.96
CA LYS A 26 -23.85 -20.07 5.03
C LYS A 26 -23.99 -18.65 5.54
N THR A 27 -22.92 -17.85 5.51
CA THR A 27 -22.95 -16.45 5.94
C THR A 27 -23.28 -15.46 4.81
N GLY A 28 -23.49 -15.93 3.58
CA GLY A 28 -23.73 -15.08 2.41
C GLY A 28 -22.52 -14.21 1.98
N ARG A 29 -21.31 -14.58 2.42
CA ARG A 29 -20.08 -13.78 2.20
C ARG A 29 -19.22 -14.28 1.04
N GLY A 30 -19.68 -15.27 0.29
CA GLY A 30 -18.89 -15.92 -0.76
C GLY A 30 -18.35 -14.94 -1.79
N GLY A 31 -19.16 -13.98 -2.23
CA GLY A 31 -18.79 -13.01 -3.26
C GLY A 31 -18.12 -11.72 -2.77
N TRP A 32 -17.92 -11.55 -1.45
CA TRP A 32 -17.37 -10.29 -0.95
C TRP A 32 -15.97 -9.98 -1.47
N LEU A 33 -15.15 -10.99 -1.68
CA LEU A 33 -13.76 -10.83 -2.11
C LEU A 33 -13.55 -11.03 -3.61
N ASP A 34 -14.60 -11.28 -4.40
CA ASP A 34 -14.44 -11.63 -5.81
C ASP A 34 -13.67 -10.56 -6.58
N GLN A 35 -14.03 -9.29 -6.44
CA GLN A 35 -13.33 -8.19 -7.10
C GLN A 35 -11.91 -7.99 -6.58
N GLU A 36 -11.65 -8.23 -5.30
CA GLU A 36 -10.28 -8.19 -4.74
C GLU A 36 -9.44 -9.34 -5.30
N MET A 37 -10.03 -10.52 -5.46
CA MET A 37 -9.36 -11.68 -6.04
C MET A 37 -9.09 -11.48 -7.54
N GLU A 38 -10.02 -10.91 -8.29
CA GLU A 38 -9.81 -10.55 -9.69
C GLU A 38 -8.64 -9.56 -9.84
N ARG A 39 -8.60 -8.51 -9.02
CA ARG A 39 -7.47 -7.58 -9.01
C ARG A 39 -6.15 -8.27 -8.66
N LEU A 40 -6.14 -9.17 -7.69
CA LEU A 40 -4.95 -9.93 -7.33
C LEU A 40 -4.54 -10.93 -8.42
N ALA A 41 -5.48 -11.49 -9.17
CA ALA A 41 -5.22 -12.43 -10.25
C ALA A 41 -4.71 -11.75 -11.53
N ASP A 42 -4.75 -10.43 -11.62
CA ASP A 42 -4.26 -9.69 -12.79
C ASP A 42 -2.75 -9.93 -12.97
N PRO A 43 -2.33 -10.55 -14.10
CA PRO A 43 -0.93 -10.80 -14.40
C PRO A 43 -0.04 -9.54 -14.36
N ALA A 44 -0.60 -8.37 -14.64
CA ALA A 44 0.11 -7.10 -14.61
C ALA A 44 0.71 -6.79 -13.23
N ASN A 45 0.09 -7.28 -12.13
CA ASN A 45 0.62 -7.11 -10.78
C ASN A 45 1.94 -7.86 -10.54
N TYR A 46 2.24 -8.86 -11.36
CA TYR A 46 3.40 -9.76 -11.22
C TYR A 46 4.51 -9.46 -12.21
N VAL A 47 4.30 -8.50 -13.11
CA VAL A 47 5.34 -8.01 -14.01
C VAL A 47 6.24 -7.04 -13.26
N ASN A 48 7.51 -7.41 -13.11
CA ASN A 48 8.53 -6.51 -12.56
C ASN A 48 9.16 -5.73 -13.72
N ASP A 49 8.66 -4.51 -13.94
CA ASP A 49 9.28 -3.57 -14.86
C ASP A 49 10.52 -2.95 -14.18
N PRO A 50 11.74 -3.17 -14.71
CA PRO A 50 12.95 -2.56 -14.18
C PRO A 50 12.87 -1.03 -14.10
N GLU A 51 12.23 -0.38 -15.09
CA GLU A 51 12.12 1.09 -15.16
C GLU A 51 11.24 1.69 -14.07
N GLN A 52 10.33 0.91 -13.48
CA GLN A 52 9.45 1.35 -12.40
C GLN A 52 9.96 0.93 -11.01
N SER A 53 11.04 0.15 -10.94
CA SER A 53 11.53 -0.46 -9.70
C SER A 53 11.96 0.56 -8.63
N TRP A 54 12.42 1.74 -9.04
CA TRP A 54 12.85 2.84 -8.17
C TRP A 54 11.72 3.44 -7.33
N LYS A 55 10.45 3.39 -7.81
CA LYS A 55 9.29 3.97 -7.12
C LYS A 55 9.00 3.32 -5.77
N ARG A 56 9.53 2.13 -5.53
CA ARG A 56 9.38 1.37 -4.27
C ARG A 56 10.41 1.78 -3.22
N ILE A 57 11.44 2.54 -3.59
CA ILE A 57 12.59 2.85 -2.75
C ILE A 57 12.38 4.22 -2.12
N ARG A 58 12.41 4.25 -0.79
CA ARG A 58 12.29 5.50 -0.05
C ARG A 58 13.62 6.25 -0.03
N VAL A 59 13.60 7.50 -0.43
CA VAL A 59 14.76 8.43 -0.37
C VAL A 59 14.36 9.74 0.28
N ALA A 60 15.29 10.35 0.98
CA ALA A 60 15.11 11.69 1.53
C ALA A 60 15.40 12.73 0.45
N GLY A 61 14.36 13.33 -0.11
CA GLY A 61 14.48 14.39 -1.10
C GLY A 61 13.81 14.06 -2.43
N ARG A 62 13.65 15.11 -3.23
CA ARG A 62 12.91 15.08 -4.52
C ARG A 62 13.68 15.81 -5.62
N LYS A 63 15.00 15.94 -5.48
CA LYS A 63 15.80 16.57 -6.53
C LYS A 63 15.81 15.68 -7.77
N PRO A 64 15.58 16.22 -8.97
CA PRO A 64 15.58 15.44 -10.21
C PRO A 64 16.85 14.60 -10.39
N GLU A 65 18.02 15.12 -10.01
CA GLU A 65 19.31 14.44 -10.15
C GLU A 65 19.40 13.22 -9.21
N LEU A 66 18.87 13.34 -7.99
CA LEU A 66 18.81 12.23 -7.02
C LEU A 66 17.89 11.13 -7.54
N LEU A 67 16.68 11.51 -7.99
CA LEU A 67 15.68 10.55 -8.46
C LEU A 67 16.10 9.91 -9.79
N GLY A 68 16.77 10.64 -10.66
CA GLY A 68 17.34 10.10 -11.90
C GLY A 68 18.43 9.06 -11.63
N ARG A 69 19.37 9.33 -10.72
CA ARG A 69 20.36 8.33 -10.28
C ARG A 69 19.69 7.12 -9.65
N LEU A 70 18.69 7.35 -8.79
CA LEU A 70 17.94 6.25 -8.16
C LEU A 70 17.26 5.36 -9.20
N LYS A 71 16.62 5.97 -10.22
CA LYS A 71 15.96 5.25 -11.32
C LYS A 71 17.00 4.41 -12.08
N ALA A 72 18.10 5.01 -12.48
CA ALA A 72 19.16 4.32 -13.24
C ALA A 72 19.74 3.13 -12.46
N VAL A 73 20.07 3.30 -11.17
CA VAL A 73 20.65 2.23 -10.34
C VAL A 73 19.62 1.15 -10.04
N ALA A 74 18.37 1.52 -9.78
CA ALA A 74 17.32 0.55 -9.48
C ALA A 74 16.98 -0.30 -10.72
N SER A 75 16.86 0.33 -11.89
CA SER A 75 16.62 -0.35 -13.16
C SER A 75 17.78 -1.31 -13.50
N TRP A 76 19.01 -0.86 -13.36
CA TRP A 76 20.19 -1.70 -13.54
C TRP A 76 20.19 -2.90 -12.57
N ARG A 77 19.91 -2.67 -11.28
CA ARG A 77 19.85 -3.74 -10.27
C ARG A 77 18.83 -4.80 -10.64
N GLU A 78 17.64 -4.38 -11.05
CA GLU A 78 16.57 -5.30 -11.41
C GLU A 78 16.98 -6.18 -12.61
N ARG A 79 17.58 -5.60 -13.65
CA ARG A 79 18.12 -6.34 -14.79
C ARG A 79 19.23 -7.31 -14.38
N GLU A 80 20.17 -6.90 -13.53
CA GLU A 80 21.21 -7.78 -13.00
C GLU A 80 20.64 -8.96 -12.20
N ALA A 81 19.60 -8.70 -11.40
CA ALA A 81 18.93 -9.72 -10.60
C ALA A 81 18.21 -10.74 -11.50
N GLN A 82 17.49 -10.27 -12.52
CA GLN A 82 16.82 -11.10 -13.51
C GLN A 82 17.83 -11.95 -14.30
N ASN A 83 18.89 -11.34 -14.84
CA ASN A 83 19.92 -12.03 -15.61
C ASN A 83 20.65 -13.12 -14.81
N LYS A 84 20.85 -12.89 -13.52
CA LYS A 84 21.53 -13.85 -12.63
C LYS A 84 20.58 -14.80 -11.91
N ASN A 85 19.28 -14.64 -12.11
CA ASN A 85 18.24 -15.37 -11.37
C ASN A 85 18.47 -15.31 -9.84
N LEU A 86 18.77 -14.12 -9.33
CA LEU A 86 19.02 -13.88 -7.91
C LEU A 86 18.01 -12.88 -7.35
N PRO A 87 17.65 -12.99 -6.07
CA PRO A 87 16.90 -11.95 -5.40
C PRO A 87 17.64 -10.59 -5.47
N ARG A 88 16.93 -9.51 -5.82
CA ARG A 88 17.52 -8.17 -6.01
C ARG A 88 18.37 -7.68 -4.82
N GLY A 89 17.98 -8.01 -3.59
CA GLY A 89 18.76 -7.67 -2.40
C GLY A 89 20.11 -8.39 -2.29
N ARG A 90 20.36 -9.41 -3.11
CA ARG A 90 21.67 -10.06 -3.24
C ARG A 90 22.60 -9.31 -4.17
N ILE A 91 22.06 -8.48 -5.07
CA ILE A 91 22.86 -7.59 -5.92
C ILE A 91 23.26 -6.36 -5.09
N ILE A 92 22.27 -5.60 -4.59
CA ILE A 92 22.47 -4.44 -3.73
C ILE A 92 21.18 -4.16 -2.95
N LYS A 93 21.29 -3.75 -1.69
CA LYS A 93 20.15 -3.45 -0.82
C LYS A 93 19.54 -2.07 -1.15
N ASP A 94 18.27 -1.89 -0.81
CA ASP A 94 17.53 -0.65 -1.05
C ASP A 94 18.19 0.55 -0.33
N GLU A 95 18.62 0.37 0.93
CA GLU A 95 19.27 1.42 1.71
C GLU A 95 20.60 1.86 1.07
N THR A 96 21.39 0.90 0.56
CA THR A 96 22.66 1.15 -0.11
C THR A 96 22.43 1.91 -1.42
N MET A 97 21.38 1.58 -2.18
CA MET A 97 21.04 2.32 -3.41
C MET A 97 20.58 3.74 -3.11
N ALA A 98 19.77 3.92 -2.07
CA ALA A 98 19.32 5.24 -1.62
C ALA A 98 20.52 6.14 -1.23
N ASP A 99 21.50 5.58 -0.53
CA ASP A 99 22.74 6.28 -0.16
C ASP A 99 23.57 6.64 -1.39
N ILE A 100 23.80 5.72 -2.31
CA ILE A 100 24.50 5.96 -3.58
C ILE A 100 23.81 7.05 -4.42
N ALA A 101 22.48 7.04 -4.49
CA ALA A 101 21.74 8.04 -5.25
C ALA A 101 21.86 9.45 -4.61
N ALA A 102 21.89 9.51 -3.27
CA ALA A 102 22.04 10.74 -2.51
C ALA A 102 23.49 11.25 -2.55
N HIS A 103 24.45 10.36 -2.40
CA HIS A 103 25.89 10.64 -2.30
C HIS A 103 26.66 9.80 -3.35
N PRO A 104 26.59 10.17 -4.64
CA PRO A 104 27.17 9.34 -5.70
C PRO A 104 28.69 9.24 -5.55
N PRO A 105 29.27 8.03 -5.52
CA PRO A 105 30.69 7.81 -5.50
C PRO A 105 31.31 8.35 -6.80
N ARG A 106 32.46 8.99 -6.71
CA ARG A 106 33.17 9.59 -7.85
C ARG A 106 34.04 8.57 -8.59
N ASN A 107 34.43 7.53 -7.91
CA ASN A 107 35.31 6.48 -8.41
C ASN A 107 35.09 5.18 -7.64
N GLN A 108 35.75 4.13 -8.06
CA GLN A 108 35.62 2.80 -7.47
C GLN A 108 36.13 2.72 -6.02
N ALA A 109 37.11 3.56 -5.66
CA ALA A 109 37.62 3.64 -4.29
C ALA A 109 36.59 4.28 -3.34
N ASP A 110 35.81 5.25 -3.83
CA ASP A 110 34.68 5.81 -3.05
C ASP A 110 33.53 4.83 -2.97
N LEU A 111 33.26 4.07 -4.03
CA LEU A 111 32.24 3.01 -4.02
C LEU A 111 32.55 1.96 -2.94
N ALA A 112 33.82 1.60 -2.75
CA ALA A 112 34.24 0.67 -1.71
C ALA A 112 34.00 1.15 -0.27
N LYS A 113 33.78 2.46 -0.07
CA LYS A 113 33.46 3.06 1.24
C LYS A 113 31.95 3.11 1.51
N VAL A 114 31.11 2.84 0.52
CA VAL A 114 29.67 2.90 0.67
C VAL A 114 29.21 1.78 1.61
N ARG A 115 28.41 2.16 2.61
CA ARG A 115 27.87 1.21 3.58
C ARG A 115 27.05 0.12 2.90
N GLY A 116 27.35 -1.14 3.22
CA GLY A 116 26.63 -2.29 2.67
C GLY A 116 27.26 -2.89 1.42
N LEU A 117 28.36 -2.32 0.91
CA LEU A 117 29.21 -2.90 -0.13
C LEU A 117 30.54 -3.37 0.48
N SER A 118 31.05 -4.49 -0.01
CA SER A 118 32.41 -4.92 0.34
C SER A 118 33.42 -4.32 -0.63
N PRO A 119 34.68 -4.07 -0.23
CA PRO A 119 35.72 -3.62 -1.17
C PRO A 119 35.88 -4.56 -2.38
N ALA A 120 35.79 -5.87 -2.16
CA ALA A 120 35.85 -6.85 -3.23
C ALA A 120 34.67 -6.73 -4.21
N TRP A 121 33.46 -6.42 -3.72
CA TRP A 121 32.31 -6.16 -4.57
C TRP A 121 32.48 -4.88 -5.39
N ALA A 122 32.97 -3.82 -4.78
CA ALA A 122 33.20 -2.55 -5.46
C ALA A 122 34.30 -2.65 -6.54
N ALA A 123 35.32 -3.50 -6.31
CA ALA A 123 36.45 -3.70 -7.21
C ALA A 123 36.17 -4.66 -8.38
N ASN A 124 35.07 -5.43 -8.34
CA ASN A 124 34.75 -6.39 -9.38
C ASN A 124 33.99 -5.76 -10.56
N ASP A 125 33.68 -6.56 -11.57
CA ASP A 125 32.96 -6.16 -12.78
C ASP A 125 31.57 -5.55 -12.50
N ILE A 126 30.85 -6.02 -11.45
CA ILE A 126 29.56 -5.47 -11.05
C ILE A 126 29.72 -4.04 -10.55
N GLY A 127 30.76 -3.76 -9.74
CA GLY A 127 31.07 -2.41 -9.28
C GLY A 127 31.40 -1.47 -10.44
N GLY A 128 32.16 -1.95 -11.43
CA GLY A 128 32.47 -1.20 -12.65
C GLY A 128 31.23 -0.84 -13.46
N ARG A 129 30.30 -1.80 -13.64
CA ARG A 129 29.03 -1.55 -14.33
C ARG A 129 28.16 -0.54 -13.58
N LEU A 130 28.08 -0.63 -12.25
CA LEU A 130 27.36 0.34 -11.44
C LEU A 130 27.94 1.77 -11.60
N MET A 131 29.26 1.91 -11.63
CA MET A 131 29.91 3.20 -11.88
C MET A 131 29.55 3.76 -13.25
N SER A 132 29.52 2.93 -14.30
CA SER A 132 29.10 3.33 -15.64
C SER A 132 27.65 3.80 -15.68
N VAL A 133 26.74 3.10 -14.98
CA VAL A 133 25.32 3.49 -14.84
C VAL A 133 25.18 4.84 -14.15
N LEU A 134 25.95 5.07 -13.07
CA LEU A 134 25.92 6.35 -12.37
C LEU A 134 26.45 7.51 -13.21
N ALA A 135 27.49 7.27 -14.00
CA ALA A 135 28.06 8.26 -14.91
C ALA A 135 27.09 8.67 -16.04
N GLY A 136 26.25 7.75 -16.48
CA GLY A 136 25.22 7.99 -17.51
C GLY A 136 23.84 8.38 -16.95
N ALA A 137 23.71 8.55 -15.64
CA ALA A 137 22.40 8.86 -15.04
C ALA A 137 22.01 10.32 -15.31
N GLU A 138 20.88 10.52 -15.95
CA GLU A 138 20.30 11.83 -16.21
C GLU A 138 19.31 12.23 -15.10
N PRO A 139 19.06 13.53 -14.89
CA PRO A 139 18.00 14.00 -13.99
C PRO A 139 16.64 13.44 -14.40
N LEU A 140 15.78 13.10 -13.43
CA LEU A 140 14.45 12.60 -13.72
C LEU A 140 13.62 13.68 -14.44
N PRO A 141 12.97 13.35 -15.58
CA PRO A 141 12.12 14.28 -16.31
C PRO A 141 10.95 14.79 -15.46
N ALA A 142 10.47 16.00 -15.76
CA ALA A 142 9.44 16.67 -14.97
C ALA A 142 8.10 15.90 -14.95
N ASP A 143 7.75 15.26 -16.05
CA ASP A 143 6.55 14.42 -16.21
C ASP A 143 6.60 13.08 -15.47
N GLU A 144 7.82 12.60 -15.15
CA GLU A 144 8.01 11.41 -14.34
C GLU A 144 8.14 11.71 -12.84
N MET A 145 8.24 12.97 -12.47
CA MET A 145 8.38 13.34 -11.05
C MET A 145 7.18 12.84 -10.25
N PRO A 146 7.42 12.14 -9.12
CA PRO A 146 6.32 11.71 -8.26
C PRO A 146 5.44 12.92 -7.90
N PRO A 147 4.12 12.78 -7.82
CA PRO A 147 3.28 13.88 -7.35
C PRO A 147 3.78 14.39 -6.01
N ARG A 148 3.70 15.69 -5.77
CA ARG A 148 3.93 16.19 -4.40
C ARG A 148 2.88 15.54 -3.54
N GLU A 149 3.30 14.90 -2.46
CA GLU A 149 2.35 14.58 -1.41
C GLU A 149 1.81 15.92 -0.92
N ASP A 150 0.63 16.28 -1.40
CA ASP A 150 -0.10 17.38 -0.77
C ASP A 150 -0.18 17.03 0.70
N LYS A 151 0.20 17.98 1.56
CA LYS A 151 0.01 17.80 2.99
C LYS A 151 -1.44 17.37 3.15
N LYS A 152 -1.65 16.14 3.66
CA LYS A 152 -3.00 15.67 3.97
C LYS A 152 -3.74 16.83 4.62
N PRO A 153 -4.91 17.21 4.15
CA PRO A 153 -5.66 18.30 4.77
C PRO A 153 -5.74 17.98 6.25
N GLY A 154 -5.17 18.86 7.06
CA GLY A 154 -5.17 18.66 8.51
C GLY A 154 -6.61 18.53 8.97
N LEU A 155 -6.91 17.47 9.69
CA LEU A 155 -8.23 17.29 10.29
C LEU A 155 -8.44 18.46 11.25
N GLY A 156 -9.27 19.44 10.90
CA GLY A 156 -9.65 20.52 11.80
C GLY A 156 -10.33 19.93 13.05
N LYS A 157 -10.54 20.76 14.08
CA LYS A 157 -11.18 20.29 15.33
C LYS A 157 -12.50 19.57 15.07
N GLU A 158 -13.34 20.11 14.22
CA GLU A 158 -14.63 19.51 13.84
C GLU A 158 -14.45 18.21 13.06
N GLY A 159 -13.50 18.16 12.12
CA GLY A 159 -13.20 16.94 11.39
C GLY A 159 -12.72 15.79 12.28
N ALA A 160 -12.00 16.10 13.37
CA ALA A 160 -11.61 15.10 14.35
C ALA A 160 -12.82 14.47 15.06
N LEU A 161 -13.83 15.29 15.44
CA LEU A 161 -15.08 14.81 16.03
C LEU A 161 -15.86 13.93 15.04
N VAL A 162 -15.93 14.34 13.77
CA VAL A 162 -16.57 13.52 12.71
C VAL A 162 -15.83 12.19 12.54
N ALA A 163 -14.50 12.19 12.56
CA ALA A 163 -13.73 10.96 12.49
C ALA A 163 -14.01 10.03 13.69
N ASP A 164 -14.22 10.56 14.88
CA ASP A 164 -14.58 9.77 16.06
C ASP A 164 -15.99 9.17 15.95
N LEU A 165 -16.94 9.90 15.37
CA LEU A 165 -18.26 9.34 15.04
C LEU A 165 -18.16 8.23 14.01
N LEU A 166 -17.30 8.36 12.99
CA LEU A 166 -17.04 7.30 12.02
C LEU A 166 -16.40 6.07 12.67
N LYS A 167 -15.48 6.24 13.61
CA LYS A 167 -14.90 5.13 14.41
C LYS A 167 -15.98 4.42 15.24
N LEU A 168 -16.92 5.19 15.81
CA LEU A 168 -18.05 4.62 16.52
C LEU A 168 -18.94 3.79 15.59
N LEU A 169 -19.29 4.33 14.42
CA LEU A 169 -20.03 3.62 13.38
C LEU A 169 -19.33 2.31 12.98
N LEU A 170 -18.02 2.39 12.74
CA LEU A 170 -17.21 1.22 12.40
C LEU A 170 -17.28 0.14 13.48
N LYS A 171 -17.22 0.52 14.74
CA LYS A 171 -17.33 -0.41 15.87
C LYS A 171 -18.71 -1.08 15.92
N ILE A 172 -19.77 -0.35 15.64
CA ILE A 172 -21.14 -0.88 15.61
C ILE A 172 -21.26 -1.89 14.46
N ARG A 173 -20.92 -1.48 13.23
CA ARG A 173 -21.02 -2.33 12.04
C ARG A 173 -20.17 -3.59 12.16
N SER A 174 -18.93 -3.45 12.64
CA SER A 174 -18.03 -4.59 12.90
C SER A 174 -18.67 -5.66 13.80
N ARG A 175 -19.42 -5.23 14.84
CA ARG A 175 -20.14 -6.14 15.75
C ARG A 175 -21.35 -6.76 15.09
N GLU A 176 -22.18 -5.97 14.41
CA GLU A 176 -23.41 -6.41 13.77
C GLU A 176 -23.14 -7.50 12.72
N ILE A 177 -22.14 -7.27 11.88
CA ILE A 177 -21.80 -8.24 10.83
C ILE A 177 -20.75 -9.27 11.26
N ASN A 178 -20.25 -9.21 12.49
CA ASN A 178 -19.19 -10.09 13.00
C ASN A 178 -17.96 -10.16 12.08
N VAL A 179 -17.43 -9.00 11.70
CA VAL A 179 -16.21 -8.83 10.89
C VAL A 179 -15.27 -7.87 11.61
N ALA A 180 -13.99 -8.20 11.67
CA ALA A 180 -13.02 -7.35 12.34
C ALA A 180 -12.97 -5.93 11.73
N ALA A 181 -13.06 -4.90 12.55
CA ALA A 181 -13.12 -3.49 12.14
C ALA A 181 -12.02 -3.12 11.12
N ARG A 182 -10.79 -3.62 11.32
CA ARG A 182 -9.64 -3.39 10.42
C ARG A 182 -9.84 -3.89 8.98
N LEU A 183 -10.77 -4.84 8.76
CA LEU A 183 -11.09 -5.34 7.43
C LEU A 183 -12.11 -4.43 6.72
N LEU A 184 -12.95 -3.73 7.47
CA LEU A 184 -13.93 -2.78 6.96
C LEU A 184 -13.27 -1.44 6.62
N ALA A 185 -12.52 -0.87 7.57
CA ALA A 185 -11.88 0.44 7.40
C ALA A 185 -10.61 0.57 8.23
N ARG A 186 -9.68 1.40 7.75
CA ARG A 186 -8.51 1.87 8.49
C ARG A 186 -8.80 3.26 9.06
N SER A 187 -8.17 3.61 10.19
CA SER A 187 -8.34 4.94 10.81
C SER A 187 -8.03 6.08 9.85
N GLU A 188 -7.00 5.92 9.02
CA GLU A 188 -6.61 6.89 8.01
C GLU A 188 -7.72 7.16 6.98
N GLU A 189 -8.43 6.13 6.54
CA GLU A 189 -9.54 6.24 5.58
C GLU A 189 -10.72 7.02 6.20
N LEU A 190 -10.99 6.82 7.48
CA LEU A 190 -12.02 7.56 8.21
C LEU A 190 -11.66 9.04 8.37
N GLU A 191 -10.39 9.34 8.64
CA GLU A 191 -9.89 10.71 8.74
C GLU A 191 -9.96 11.42 7.38
N LEU A 192 -9.58 10.76 6.29
CA LEU A 192 -9.69 11.30 4.93
C LEU A 192 -11.16 11.53 4.54
N LEU A 193 -12.05 10.61 4.89
CA LEU A 193 -13.49 10.77 4.65
C LEU A 193 -14.05 11.97 5.44
N ALA A 194 -13.67 12.11 6.72
CA ALA A 194 -14.04 13.23 7.57
C ALA A 194 -13.48 14.57 7.06
N ALA A 195 -12.29 14.55 6.44
CA ALA A 195 -11.68 15.71 5.79
C ALA A 195 -12.31 16.07 4.43
N GLY A 196 -13.31 15.31 3.97
CA GLY A 196 -14.06 15.61 2.73
C GLY A 196 -13.62 14.80 1.51
N GLN A 197 -12.65 13.89 1.63
CA GLN A 197 -12.27 13.02 0.51
C GLN A 197 -13.42 12.05 0.19
N ARG A 198 -13.75 11.89 -1.10
CA ARG A 198 -14.87 11.06 -1.57
C ARG A 198 -14.48 10.04 -2.63
N THR A 199 -13.22 10.05 -3.07
CA THR A 199 -12.70 9.15 -4.11
C THR A 199 -11.39 8.51 -3.67
N GLY A 200 -11.09 7.30 -4.19
CA GLY A 200 -9.86 6.59 -3.87
C GLY A 200 -9.80 6.10 -2.41
N LEU A 201 -10.94 5.88 -1.79
CA LEU A 201 -11.06 5.32 -0.45
C LEU A 201 -11.63 3.90 -0.56
N PRO A 202 -10.87 2.86 -0.18
CA PRO A 202 -11.35 1.47 -0.21
C PRO A 202 -12.66 1.24 0.54
N ILE A 203 -12.95 2.04 1.56
CA ILE A 203 -14.23 1.97 2.31
C ILE A 203 -15.44 2.38 1.47
N LEU A 204 -15.24 3.05 0.33
CA LEU A 204 -16.28 3.47 -0.60
C LEU A 204 -16.37 2.57 -1.84
N GLU A 205 -15.71 1.42 -1.81
CA GLU A 205 -15.64 0.48 -2.93
C GLU A 205 -16.16 -0.90 -2.51
N ASP A 206 -16.70 -1.63 -3.48
CA ASP A 206 -17.06 -3.05 -3.38
C ASP A 206 -17.91 -3.38 -2.12
N TRP A 207 -17.64 -4.52 -1.53
CA TRP A 207 -18.35 -5.02 -0.35
C TRP A 207 -18.21 -4.11 0.89
N ARG A 208 -17.11 -3.35 0.98
CA ARG A 208 -16.91 -2.39 2.09
C ARG A 208 -17.92 -1.24 2.00
N PHE A 209 -18.22 -0.80 0.81
CA PHE A 209 -19.26 0.21 0.60
C PHE A 209 -20.61 -0.28 1.10
N ASP A 210 -21.00 -1.51 0.75
CA ASP A 210 -22.29 -2.07 1.16
C ASP A 210 -22.38 -2.33 2.67
N GLN A 211 -21.29 -2.74 3.30
CA GLN A 211 -21.29 -3.10 4.72
C GLN A 211 -21.03 -1.91 5.66
N PHE A 212 -20.38 -0.85 5.18
CA PHE A 212 -19.96 0.29 6.01
C PHE A 212 -20.00 1.62 5.26
N GLY A 213 -19.46 1.70 4.05
CA GLY A 213 -19.21 2.97 3.34
C GLY A 213 -20.47 3.78 3.09
N ARG A 214 -21.59 3.14 2.77
CA ARG A 214 -22.89 3.79 2.56
C ARG A 214 -23.35 4.55 3.80
N ASP A 215 -23.25 3.94 4.97
CA ASP A 215 -23.65 4.61 6.22
C ASP A 215 -22.60 5.63 6.67
N ALA A 216 -21.33 5.38 6.38
CA ALA A 216 -20.26 6.36 6.63
C ALA A 216 -20.48 7.65 5.82
N LEU A 217 -20.87 7.53 4.54
CA LEU A 217 -21.25 8.70 3.72
C LEU A 217 -22.49 9.38 4.28
N ALA A 218 -23.54 8.61 4.60
CA ALA A 218 -24.76 9.18 5.18
C ALA A 218 -24.48 9.95 6.48
N LEU A 219 -23.55 9.46 7.31
CA LEU A 219 -23.15 10.14 8.54
C LEU A 219 -22.46 11.48 8.26
N VAL A 220 -21.47 11.53 7.36
CA VAL A 220 -20.76 12.77 7.04
C VAL A 220 -21.60 13.76 6.22
N GLU A 221 -22.69 13.30 5.60
CA GLU A 221 -23.67 14.11 4.89
C GLU A 221 -24.82 14.57 5.81
N GLY A 222 -24.80 14.22 7.08
CA GLY A 222 -25.87 14.57 8.02
C GLY A 222 -27.17 13.77 7.85
N LYS A 223 -27.17 12.72 7.01
CA LYS A 223 -28.33 11.84 6.77
C LYS A 223 -28.46 10.69 7.77
N LEU A 224 -27.44 10.50 8.61
CA LEU A 224 -27.39 9.50 9.68
C LEU A 224 -26.92 10.18 10.97
N ALA A 225 -27.61 9.93 12.07
CA ALA A 225 -27.26 10.45 13.38
C ALA A 225 -27.26 9.33 14.42
N PHE A 226 -26.54 9.58 15.53
CA PHE A 226 -26.59 8.72 16.70
C PHE A 226 -27.54 9.31 17.76
N ALA A 227 -28.32 8.45 18.40
CA ALA A 227 -29.17 8.80 19.53
C ALA A 227 -29.00 7.76 20.64
N VAL A 228 -29.28 8.13 21.85
CA VAL A 228 -29.38 7.22 22.98
C VAL A 228 -30.85 7.16 23.42
N LEU A 229 -31.48 6.01 23.23
CA LEU A 229 -32.85 5.75 23.64
C LEU A 229 -32.87 4.62 24.68
N ASP A 230 -33.47 4.86 25.82
CA ASP A 230 -33.52 3.90 26.93
C ASP A 230 -32.15 3.30 27.30
N GLY A 231 -31.11 4.16 27.35
CA GLY A 231 -29.74 3.77 27.65
C GLY A 231 -29.04 2.95 26.56
N LYS A 232 -29.66 2.76 25.40
CA LYS A 232 -29.09 2.04 24.25
C LYS A 232 -28.76 2.99 23.12
N LEU A 233 -27.59 2.79 22.52
CA LEU A 233 -27.17 3.52 21.34
C LEU A 233 -27.94 3.03 20.13
N CYS A 234 -28.58 3.95 19.40
CA CYS A 234 -29.26 3.70 18.14
C CYS A 234 -28.77 4.65 17.04
N MET A 235 -28.98 4.23 15.81
CA MET A 235 -28.76 5.05 14.61
C MET A 235 -30.11 5.43 14.03
N THR A 236 -30.29 6.71 13.76
CA THR A 236 -31.50 7.25 13.14
C THR A 236 -31.15 7.91 11.83
N ARG A 237 -31.96 7.69 10.81
CA ARG A 237 -31.86 8.48 9.57
C ARG A 237 -32.59 9.80 9.80
N THR A 238 -31.89 10.89 9.52
CA THR A 238 -32.51 12.19 9.50
C THR A 238 -33.37 12.29 8.24
N SER A 239 -34.67 12.55 8.37
CA SER A 239 -35.52 12.94 7.25
C SER A 239 -35.07 14.30 6.73
N ASP A 240 -35.19 14.53 5.42
CA ASP A 240 -34.81 15.77 4.72
C ASP A 240 -35.67 17.02 5.11
N GLU A 241 -36.17 17.10 6.34
CA GLU A 241 -36.96 18.23 6.84
C GLU A 241 -36.11 19.16 7.70
N GLN A 242 -35.07 19.78 7.14
CA GLN A 242 -34.52 21.05 7.66
C GLN A 242 -33.80 21.80 6.54
N SER A 243 -34.55 22.27 5.56
CA SER A 243 -34.16 23.42 4.70
C SER A 243 -35.34 24.38 4.69
N GLY A 244 -35.34 25.22 5.73
CA GLY A 244 -36.19 26.39 5.85
C GLY A 244 -35.32 27.60 6.23
#